data_87178927c12c6d1825174e9c38147d0c
#
_entry.id   87178927c12c6d1825174e9c38147d0c
#
_cell.length_a   1.000
_cell.length_b   1.000
_cell.length_c   1.000
_cell.angle_alpha   90.00
_cell.angle_beta   90.00
_cell.angle_gamma   90.00
#
_symmetry.space_group_name_H-M   'P 1'
#
loop_
_entity.id
_entity.type
_entity.pdbx_description
1 polymer ?
#
loop_
_entity_poly.entity_id
_entity_poly.type
_entity_poly.pdbx_seq_one_letter_code
_entity_poly.pdbx_strand_id
1 'polypeptide(L)'
;MTFGYSRDDIASFLPIYLEKKILKVDPFQVLDQNGVGQLVRMATEKGRAIRPDLKCGICGEHGGEPSSVKFCHKVGLNYVSCSPFRVPIARVAAAQAAIED
;
A
#
# COMPACT_ATOMS: atom_id res chain seq x y z
N MET A 1 -1.43 -12.53 6.39
CA MET A 1 -1.89 -11.13 6.20
C MET A 1 -0.80 -10.14 6.60
N THR A 2 -0.23 -10.25 7.76
CA THR A 2 0.92 -9.44 8.21
C THR A 2 2.06 -10.36 8.60
N PHE A 3 3.30 -9.92 8.38
CA PHE A 3 4.49 -10.65 8.78
C PHE A 3 5.00 -10.17 10.14
N GLY A 4 5.45 -11.10 10.99
CA GLY A 4 6.16 -10.79 12.23
C GLY A 4 7.65 -10.54 12.03
N TYR A 5 8.06 -10.17 10.82
CA TYR A 5 9.46 -9.95 10.46
C TYR A 5 9.67 -8.53 9.95
N SER A 6 10.85 -7.98 10.22
CA SER A 6 11.24 -6.72 9.62
C SER A 6 11.62 -6.91 8.14
N ARG A 7 11.61 -5.83 7.40
CA ARG A 7 12.07 -5.82 6.00
C ARG A 7 13.50 -6.31 5.86
N ASP A 8 14.34 -6.05 6.85
CA ASP A 8 15.74 -6.45 6.82
C ASP A 8 15.92 -7.95 7.11
N ASP A 9 15.07 -8.51 7.96
CA ASP A 9 15.18 -9.92 8.37
C ASP A 9 14.52 -10.87 7.37
N ILE A 10 13.52 -10.43 6.64
CA ILE A 10 12.73 -11.30 5.75
C ILE A 10 13.54 -11.80 4.55
N ALA A 11 14.65 -11.15 4.21
CA ALA A 11 15.52 -11.54 3.11
C ALA A 11 16.09 -12.96 3.28
N SER A 12 16.05 -13.52 4.48
CA SER A 12 16.50 -14.89 4.75
C SER A 12 15.65 -15.96 4.04
N PHE A 13 14.37 -15.69 3.79
CA PHE A 13 13.49 -16.69 3.15
C PHE A 13 12.60 -16.12 2.03
N LEU A 14 12.31 -14.82 2.01
CA LEU A 14 11.40 -14.21 1.04
C LEU A 14 11.80 -14.46 -0.42
N PRO A 15 13.09 -14.34 -0.82
CA PRO A 15 13.49 -14.62 -2.20
C PRO A 15 13.12 -16.02 -2.67
N ILE A 16 13.25 -17.02 -1.77
CA ILE A 16 12.88 -18.41 -2.06
C ILE A 16 11.36 -18.53 -2.28
N TYR A 17 10.57 -17.85 -1.47
CA TYR A 17 9.11 -17.85 -1.59
C TYR A 17 8.65 -17.22 -2.90
N LEU A 18 9.30 -16.16 -3.34
CA LEU A 18 9.02 -15.52 -4.63
C LEU A 18 9.44 -16.40 -5.79
N GLU A 19 10.63 -17.01 -5.73
CA GLU A 19 11.13 -17.92 -6.75
C GLU A 19 10.20 -19.13 -6.94
N LYS A 20 9.76 -19.72 -5.84
CA LYS A 20 8.83 -20.86 -5.86
C LYS A 20 7.38 -20.47 -6.09
N LYS A 21 7.11 -19.19 -6.29
CA LYS A 21 5.76 -18.65 -6.51
C LYS A 21 4.76 -18.96 -5.38
N ILE A 22 5.26 -19.14 -4.17
CA ILE A 22 4.44 -19.22 -2.96
C ILE A 22 3.78 -17.87 -2.72
N LEU A 23 4.55 -16.78 -2.89
CA LEU A 23 4.05 -15.41 -2.96
C LEU A 23 4.20 -14.91 -4.39
N LYS A 24 3.19 -14.19 -4.88
CA LYS A 24 3.21 -13.62 -6.23
C LYS A 24 4.10 -12.40 -6.33
N VAL A 25 4.13 -11.59 -5.29
CA VAL A 25 4.86 -10.32 -5.22
C VAL A 25 5.45 -10.16 -3.82
N ASP A 26 6.46 -9.30 -3.72
CA ASP A 26 7.04 -8.92 -2.42
C ASP A 26 6.04 -8.05 -1.64
N PRO A 27 5.50 -8.55 -0.50
CA PRO A 27 4.50 -7.81 0.27
C PRO A 27 5.05 -6.56 0.96
N PHE A 28 6.38 -6.40 1.04
CA PHE A 28 7.01 -5.19 1.56
C PHE A 28 7.08 -4.08 0.52
N GLN A 29 6.93 -4.40 -0.76
CA GLN A 29 6.92 -3.43 -1.85
C GLN A 29 5.52 -3.17 -2.38
N VAL A 30 4.73 -4.22 -2.58
CA VAL A 30 3.40 -4.16 -3.16
C VAL A 30 2.37 -4.54 -2.10
N LEU A 31 1.42 -3.65 -1.85
CA LEU A 31 0.36 -3.88 -0.87
C LEU A 31 -0.50 -5.09 -1.27
N ASP A 32 -0.67 -6.01 -0.33
CA ASP A 32 -1.63 -7.09 -0.46
C ASP A 32 -3.05 -6.55 -0.29
N GLN A 33 -3.67 -6.17 -1.40
CA GLN A 33 -4.98 -5.51 -1.40
C GLN A 33 -6.10 -6.40 -0.86
N ASN A 34 -6.00 -7.71 -1.08
CA ASN A 34 -7.02 -8.67 -0.65
C ASN A 34 -6.83 -9.12 0.80
N GLY A 35 -5.62 -9.00 1.33
CA GLY A 35 -5.29 -9.30 2.73
C GLY A 35 -5.32 -8.05 3.59
N VAL A 36 -4.13 -7.45 3.80
CA VAL A 36 -3.99 -6.27 4.66
C VAL A 36 -4.77 -5.05 4.12
N GLY A 37 -5.04 -5.01 2.83
CA GLY A 37 -5.88 -3.98 2.23
C GLY A 37 -7.28 -3.90 2.84
N GLN A 38 -7.83 -5.02 3.30
CA GLN A 38 -9.10 -5.02 4.04
C GLN A 38 -8.99 -4.25 5.36
N LEU A 39 -7.85 -4.36 6.05
CA LEU A 39 -7.61 -3.62 7.29
C LEU A 39 -7.44 -2.13 7.03
N VAL A 40 -6.77 -1.76 5.94
CA VAL A 40 -6.63 -0.36 5.51
C VAL A 40 -8.00 0.25 5.25
N ARG A 41 -8.85 -0.44 4.51
CA ARG A 41 -10.23 -0.01 4.24
C ARG A 41 -11.03 0.14 5.53
N MET A 42 -11.03 -0.89 6.35
CA MET A 42 -11.76 -0.90 7.62
C MET A 42 -11.33 0.24 8.54
N ALA A 43 -10.02 0.49 8.67
CA ALA A 43 -9.49 1.57 9.48
C ALA A 43 -9.97 2.94 8.97
N THR A 44 -9.94 3.15 7.66
CA THR A 44 -10.39 4.39 7.04
C THR A 44 -11.90 4.61 7.25
N GLU A 45 -12.70 3.60 6.98
CA GLU A 45 -14.16 3.68 7.12
C GLU A 45 -14.59 3.91 8.58
N LYS A 46 -14.04 3.15 9.50
CA LYS A 46 -14.38 3.27 10.93
C LYS A 46 -13.88 4.59 11.52
N GLY A 47 -12.69 5.04 11.13
CA GLY A 47 -12.17 6.32 11.57
C GLY A 47 -13.06 7.48 11.13
N ARG A 48 -13.46 7.50 9.86
CA ARG A 48 -14.32 8.54 9.30
C ARG A 48 -15.77 8.45 9.76
N ALA A 49 -16.24 7.28 10.17
CA ALA A 49 -17.56 7.15 10.77
C ALA A 49 -17.68 7.94 12.06
N ILE A 50 -16.59 8.06 12.83
CA ILE A 50 -16.53 8.82 14.07
C ILE A 50 -16.12 10.28 13.79
N ARG A 51 -15.15 10.48 12.89
CA ARG A 51 -14.64 11.80 12.54
C ARG A 51 -14.62 11.97 11.01
N PRO A 52 -15.67 12.54 10.41
CA PRO A 52 -15.81 12.61 8.95
C PRO A 52 -14.67 13.35 8.23
N ASP A 53 -14.03 14.31 8.90
CA ASP A 53 -12.90 15.08 8.37
C ASP A 53 -11.53 14.47 8.65
N LEU A 54 -11.49 13.23 9.15
CA LEU A 54 -10.24 12.55 9.47
C LEU A 54 -9.39 12.37 8.23
N LYS A 55 -8.17 12.89 8.26
CA LYS A 55 -7.19 12.68 7.20
C LYS A 55 -6.48 11.36 7.42
N CYS A 56 -6.61 10.48 6.44
CA CYS A 56 -5.98 9.16 6.43
C CYS A 56 -4.94 9.09 5.33
N GLY A 57 -3.82 8.46 5.62
CA GLY A 57 -2.76 8.26 4.64
C GLY A 57 -1.90 7.06 4.99
N ILE A 58 -1.03 6.69 4.08
CA ILE A 58 -0.01 5.66 4.30
C ILE A 58 1.38 6.20 4.00
N CYS A 59 2.38 5.51 4.50
CA CYS A 59 3.78 5.82 4.24
C CYS A 59 4.55 4.53 3.94
N GLY A 60 5.85 4.66 3.70
CA GLY A 60 6.73 3.54 3.38
C GLY A 60 6.73 3.17 1.90
N GLU A 61 7.22 1.99 1.59
CA GLU A 61 7.41 1.54 0.20
C GLU A 61 6.09 1.50 -0.60
N HIS A 62 4.99 1.16 0.04
CA HIS A 62 3.68 1.12 -0.61
C HIS A 62 3.25 2.49 -1.14
N GLY A 63 3.63 3.57 -0.48
CA GLY A 63 3.32 4.93 -0.91
C GLY A 63 3.96 5.35 -2.23
N GLY A 64 4.99 4.64 -2.68
CA GLY A 64 5.67 4.87 -3.95
C GLY A 64 5.43 3.78 -5.00
N GLU A 65 4.59 2.79 -4.72
CA GLU A 65 4.31 1.68 -5.63
C GLU A 65 2.96 1.92 -6.34
N PRO A 66 2.93 1.88 -7.70
CA PRO A 66 1.76 2.34 -8.48
C PRO A 66 0.43 1.66 -8.12
N SER A 67 0.39 0.34 -8.04
CA SER A 67 -0.86 -0.37 -7.74
C SER A 67 -1.37 -0.09 -6.33
N SER A 68 -0.44 0.07 -5.38
CA SER A 68 -0.76 0.44 -3.99
C SER A 68 -1.30 1.85 -3.89
N VAL A 69 -0.72 2.80 -4.65
CA VAL A 69 -1.24 4.18 -4.73
C VAL A 69 -2.66 4.20 -5.29
N LYS A 70 -2.91 3.46 -6.37
CA LYS A 70 -4.26 3.36 -6.95
C LYS A 70 -5.26 2.75 -5.97
N PHE A 71 -4.85 1.74 -5.22
CA PHE A 71 -5.68 1.17 -4.15
C PHE A 71 -6.00 2.21 -3.07
N CYS A 72 -5.02 3.00 -2.64
CA CYS A 72 -5.23 4.08 -1.67
C CYS A 72 -6.27 5.09 -2.17
N HIS A 73 -6.22 5.45 -3.45
CA HIS A 73 -7.24 6.30 -4.07
C HIS A 73 -8.63 5.66 -3.97
N LYS A 74 -8.78 4.40 -4.32
CA LYS A 74 -10.06 3.67 -4.27
C LYS A 74 -10.64 3.59 -2.86
N VAL A 75 -9.78 3.45 -1.86
CA VAL A 75 -10.21 3.43 -0.45
C VAL A 75 -10.55 4.84 0.05
N GLY A 76 -10.10 5.86 -0.64
CA GLY A 76 -10.37 7.24 -0.30
C GLY A 76 -9.37 7.84 0.68
N LEU A 77 -8.13 7.37 0.69
CA LEU A 77 -7.07 8.00 1.47
C LEU A 77 -6.77 9.40 0.93
N ASN A 78 -6.36 10.30 1.83
CA ASN A 78 -6.09 11.68 1.49
C ASN A 78 -4.70 11.88 0.90
N TYR A 79 -3.73 11.06 1.31
CA TYR A 79 -2.34 11.21 0.88
C TYR A 79 -1.58 9.89 0.99
N VAL A 80 -0.46 9.84 0.28
CA VAL A 80 0.58 8.83 0.46
C VAL A 80 1.91 9.55 0.68
N SER A 81 2.77 8.96 1.49
CA SER A 81 4.15 9.43 1.68
C SER A 81 5.10 8.39 1.12
N CYS A 82 6.14 8.83 0.45
CA CYS A 82 7.17 7.96 -0.11
C CYS A 82 8.52 8.66 -0.13
N SER A 83 9.57 7.93 -0.49
CA SER A 83 10.88 8.55 -0.67
C SER A 83 10.84 9.57 -1.82
N PRO A 84 11.69 10.63 -1.77
CA PRO A 84 11.70 11.67 -2.82
C PRO A 84 11.83 11.12 -4.25
N PHE A 85 12.62 10.07 -4.42
CA PHE A 85 12.83 9.43 -5.73
C PHE A 85 11.58 8.79 -6.31
N ARG A 86 10.61 8.44 -5.47
CA ARG A 86 9.36 7.80 -5.89
C ARG A 86 8.21 8.78 -6.08
N VAL A 87 8.38 10.03 -5.70
CA VAL A 87 7.32 11.05 -5.84
C VAL A 87 6.81 11.18 -7.28
N PRO A 88 7.64 11.24 -8.32
CA PRO A 88 7.14 11.31 -9.69
C PRO A 88 6.27 10.11 -10.06
N ILE A 89 6.67 8.90 -9.68
CA ILE A 89 5.91 7.67 -9.91
C ILE A 89 4.57 7.71 -9.18
N ALA A 90 4.57 8.11 -7.91
CA ALA A 90 3.37 8.22 -7.10
C ALA A 90 2.38 9.23 -7.68
N ARG A 91 2.86 10.37 -8.16
CA ARG A 91 2.02 11.39 -8.78
C ARG A 91 1.38 10.90 -10.07
N VAL A 92 2.13 10.19 -10.92
CA VAL A 92 1.58 9.60 -12.15
C VAL A 92 0.52 8.55 -11.80
N ALA A 93 0.80 7.67 -10.85
CA ALA A 93 -0.15 6.65 -10.41
C ALA A 93 -1.44 7.27 -9.84
N ALA A 94 -1.33 8.34 -9.06
CA ALA A 94 -2.48 9.07 -8.53
C ALA A 94 -3.32 9.71 -9.64
N ALA A 95 -2.66 10.31 -10.63
CA ALA A 95 -3.34 10.90 -11.78
C ALA A 95 -4.07 9.82 -12.61
N GLN A 96 -3.43 8.68 -12.84
CA GLN A 96 -4.06 7.54 -13.52
C GLN A 96 -5.28 7.05 -12.75
N ALA A 97 -5.17 6.89 -11.44
CA ALA A 97 -6.29 6.47 -10.60
C ALA A 97 -7.48 7.42 -10.69
N ALA A 98 -7.22 8.72 -10.74
CA ALA A 98 -8.27 9.73 -10.88
C ALA A 98 -8.97 9.68 -12.25
N ILE A 99 -8.25 9.32 -13.30
CA ILE A 99 -8.81 9.17 -14.65
C ILE A 99 -9.60 7.87 -14.80
N GLU A 100 -9.13 6.80 -14.16
CA GLU A 100 -9.75 5.47 -14.20
C GLU A 100 -11.04 5.37 -13.38
N ASP A 101 -11.32 6.34 -12.57
CA ASP A 101 -12.49 6.37 -11.68
C ASP A 101 -13.81 6.53 -12.43
#